data_80a9373beb102a61c98021d000126f1f
#
_entry.id   80a9373beb102a61c98021d000126f1f
#
_cell.length_a   1.000
_cell.length_b   1.000
_cell.length_c   1.000
_cell.angle_alpha   90.00
_cell.angle_beta   90.00
_cell.angle_gamma   90.00
#
_symmetry.space_group_name_H-M   'P 1'
#
loop_
_entity.id
_entity.type
_entity.pdbx_description
1 polymer ?
#
loop_
_entity_poly.entity_id
_entity_poly.type
_entity_poly.pdbx_seq_one_letter_code
_entity_poly.pdbx_strand_id
1 'polypeptide(L)'
;GLIIGIAGVLKAFLGPLLGSFSDKKGIRKKTLFYLVLIGFLATSLLWFAKPNEKYFLYAIVFSFISILSMELIFVSYNSLLKKVSDKNDYGKISGLSWCSGYIGGISALIICLVLFIFPTELPFNISKDQGGDVRSCMVFISIWLIVFSLPIFLYIEEPKRNMTQKNTFNYLIEGFKIITKNKRLLRYFIARLFYFDALVTIFAFGGIYASKVFNFSQTEILYFAILINISAALGAFLGGYFDDKLGPFKVIKISISGIIFSGIILLLINEKNLFWLASFSLGFFIGPLQSSSRVLLTKIIP
;
A
#
# COMPACT_ATOMS: atom_id res chain seq x y z
N GLY A 1 -9.59 5.94 12.05
CA GLY A 1 -8.40 6.82 12.20
C GLY A 1 -7.41 6.27 13.23
N LEU A 2 -7.82 6.14 14.50
CA LEU A 2 -6.91 5.79 15.60
C LEU A 2 -6.16 4.46 15.38
N ILE A 3 -6.86 3.41 14.95
CA ILE A 3 -6.28 2.07 14.70
C ILE A 3 -5.18 2.15 13.65
N ILE A 4 -5.41 2.87 12.55
CA ILE A 4 -4.44 3.04 11.46
C ILE A 4 -3.22 3.84 11.97
N GLY A 5 -3.45 4.90 12.76
CA GLY A 5 -2.39 5.69 13.37
C GLY A 5 -1.49 4.87 14.28
N ILE A 6 -2.07 4.08 15.20
CA ILE A 6 -1.31 3.20 16.11
C ILE A 6 -0.55 2.12 15.33
N ALA A 7 -1.17 1.51 14.31
CA ALA A 7 -0.50 0.54 13.46
C ALA A 7 0.70 1.16 12.71
N GLY A 8 0.57 2.40 12.22
CA GLY A 8 1.64 3.14 11.58
C GLY A 8 2.81 3.43 12.52
N VAL A 9 2.53 3.84 13.75
CA VAL A 9 3.56 4.05 14.79
C VAL A 9 4.27 2.74 15.11
N LEU A 10 3.54 1.66 15.34
CA LEU A 10 4.16 0.35 15.61
C LEU A 10 4.97 -0.18 14.43
N LYS A 11 4.51 0.01 13.19
CA LYS A 11 5.30 -0.29 11.99
C LYS A 11 6.64 0.42 11.99
N ALA A 12 6.70 1.69 12.43
CA ALA A 12 7.94 2.47 12.45
C ALA A 12 8.99 1.82 13.37
N PHE A 13 8.58 1.15 14.45
CA PHE A 13 9.47 0.42 15.34
C PHE A 13 9.68 -1.04 14.92
N LEU A 14 8.60 -1.75 14.62
CA LEU A 14 8.66 -3.18 14.31
C LEU A 14 9.26 -3.46 12.92
N GLY A 15 9.05 -2.59 11.94
CA GLY A 15 9.54 -2.75 10.58
C GLY A 15 11.07 -2.90 10.51
N PRO A 16 11.85 -1.97 11.05
CA PRO A 16 13.31 -2.09 11.11
C PRO A 16 13.80 -3.30 11.90
N LEU A 17 13.14 -3.63 13.03
CA LEU A 17 13.47 -4.81 13.83
C LEU A 17 13.26 -6.11 13.05
N LEU A 18 12.08 -6.29 12.44
CA LEU A 18 11.76 -7.45 11.59
C LEU A 18 12.68 -7.54 10.38
N GLY A 19 12.94 -6.41 9.71
CA GLY A 19 13.86 -6.34 8.59
C GLY A 19 15.25 -6.83 8.99
N SER A 20 15.82 -6.24 10.02
CA SER A 20 17.14 -6.62 10.54
C SER A 20 17.21 -8.09 10.99
N PHE A 21 16.19 -8.57 11.68
CA PHE A 21 16.10 -9.96 12.13
C PHE A 21 16.03 -10.94 10.94
N SER A 22 15.18 -10.65 9.96
CA SER A 22 15.00 -11.50 8.79
C SER A 22 16.24 -11.51 7.89
N ASP A 23 16.93 -10.37 7.77
CA ASP A 23 18.18 -10.24 7.00
C ASP A 23 19.30 -11.04 7.64
N LYS A 24 19.46 -10.90 8.95
CA LYS A 24 20.50 -11.63 9.72
C LYS A 24 20.32 -13.14 9.64
N LYS A 25 19.08 -13.61 9.71
CA LYS A 25 18.79 -15.05 9.66
C LYS A 25 18.66 -15.61 8.23
N GLY A 26 18.54 -14.75 7.21
CA GLY A 26 18.27 -15.16 5.84
C GLY A 26 16.87 -15.78 5.69
N ILE A 27 15.87 -15.23 6.40
CA ILE A 27 14.50 -15.78 6.44
C ILE A 27 13.45 -14.75 5.99
N ARG A 28 13.80 -13.89 5.04
CA ARG A 28 12.90 -12.82 4.56
C ARG A 28 11.60 -13.38 3.98
N LYS A 29 11.67 -14.42 3.15
CA LYS A 29 10.51 -15.09 2.56
C LYS A 29 9.65 -15.78 3.64
N LYS A 30 10.30 -16.45 4.60
CA LYS A 30 9.59 -17.06 5.75
C LYS A 30 8.90 -16.01 6.59
N THR A 31 9.54 -14.89 6.89
CA THR A 31 8.94 -13.77 7.62
C THR A 31 7.73 -13.22 6.86
N LEU A 32 7.85 -13.01 5.55
CA LEU A 32 6.74 -12.60 4.71
C LEU A 32 5.57 -13.60 4.77
N PHE A 33 5.86 -14.91 4.71
CA PHE A 33 4.85 -15.95 4.81
C PHE A 33 4.06 -15.89 6.11
N TYR A 34 4.74 -15.77 7.26
CA TYR A 34 4.04 -15.65 8.55
C TYR A 34 3.21 -14.37 8.66
N LEU A 35 3.70 -13.24 8.14
CA LEU A 35 2.94 -12.00 8.12
C LEU A 35 1.68 -12.12 7.24
N VAL A 36 1.79 -12.75 6.07
CA VAL A 36 0.64 -13.03 5.19
C VAL A 36 -0.35 -13.95 5.89
N LEU A 37 0.12 -14.99 6.56
CA LEU A 37 -0.74 -15.91 7.32
C LEU A 37 -1.46 -15.21 8.47
N ILE A 38 -0.77 -14.37 9.24
CA ILE A 38 -1.38 -13.58 10.33
C ILE A 38 -2.43 -12.62 9.74
N GLY A 39 -2.10 -11.92 8.67
CA GLY A 39 -3.03 -11.03 7.97
C GLY A 39 -4.27 -11.75 7.45
N PHE A 40 -4.08 -12.92 6.83
CA PHE A 40 -5.16 -13.79 6.39
C PHE A 40 -6.08 -14.19 7.55
N LEU A 41 -5.51 -14.75 8.62
CA LEU A 41 -6.28 -15.21 9.77
C LEU A 41 -7.02 -14.05 10.46
N ALA A 42 -6.34 -12.94 10.70
CA ALA A 42 -6.95 -11.78 11.34
C ALA A 42 -8.11 -11.20 10.49
N THR A 43 -7.93 -11.12 9.17
CA THR A 43 -8.99 -10.61 8.26
C THR A 43 -10.15 -11.60 8.16
N SER A 44 -9.88 -12.92 8.08
CA SER A 44 -10.93 -13.95 8.05
C SER A 44 -11.75 -13.97 9.34
N LEU A 45 -11.11 -13.78 10.49
CA LEU A 45 -11.77 -13.75 11.78
C LEU A 45 -12.73 -12.56 11.93
N LEU A 46 -12.60 -11.49 11.15
CA LEU A 46 -13.58 -10.41 11.10
C LEU A 46 -14.96 -10.87 10.62
N TRP A 47 -15.08 -12.05 10.04
CA TRP A 47 -16.36 -12.71 9.79
C TRP A 47 -17.25 -12.80 11.03
N PHE A 48 -16.68 -13.02 12.19
CA PHE A 48 -17.43 -13.15 13.44
C PHE A 48 -17.77 -11.80 14.10
N ALA A 49 -17.24 -10.68 13.59
CA ALA A 49 -17.53 -9.35 14.09
C ALA A 49 -18.92 -8.87 13.63
N LYS A 50 -19.93 -9.08 14.44
CA LYS A 50 -21.30 -8.58 14.17
C LYS A 50 -21.43 -7.11 14.61
N PRO A 51 -22.36 -6.32 14.00
CA PRO A 51 -22.59 -4.91 14.37
C PRO A 51 -23.34 -4.81 15.70
N ASN A 52 -22.70 -5.20 16.78
CA ASN A 52 -23.18 -5.15 18.14
C ASN A 52 -22.02 -4.74 19.06
N GLU A 53 -22.31 -3.99 20.11
CA GLU A 53 -21.32 -3.48 21.07
C GLU A 53 -20.45 -4.60 21.69
N LYS A 54 -21.00 -5.80 21.87
CA LYS A 54 -20.25 -6.97 22.37
C LYS A 54 -19.06 -7.36 21.48
N TYR A 55 -19.14 -7.07 20.18
CA TYR A 55 -18.08 -7.37 19.21
C TYR A 55 -17.15 -6.20 18.94
N PHE A 56 -17.37 -5.04 19.57
CA PHE A 56 -16.59 -3.83 19.31
C PHE A 56 -15.09 -4.04 19.56
N LEU A 57 -14.73 -4.54 20.74
CA LEU A 57 -13.33 -4.83 21.05
C LEU A 57 -12.73 -5.90 20.13
N TYR A 58 -13.51 -6.94 19.85
CA TYR A 58 -13.13 -8.00 18.91
C TYR A 58 -12.79 -7.42 17.52
N ALA A 59 -13.69 -6.62 16.97
CA ALA A 59 -13.49 -5.98 15.67
C ALA A 59 -12.25 -5.06 15.66
N ILE A 60 -12.03 -4.28 16.72
CA ILE A 60 -10.84 -3.42 16.86
C ILE A 60 -9.57 -4.25 16.84
N VAL A 61 -9.48 -5.31 17.66
CA VAL A 61 -8.28 -6.13 17.81
C VAL A 61 -7.92 -6.80 16.48
N PHE A 62 -8.87 -7.48 15.83
CA PHE A 62 -8.60 -8.18 14.57
C PHE A 62 -8.36 -7.22 13.40
N SER A 63 -9.05 -6.08 13.33
CA SER A 63 -8.73 -5.04 12.35
C SER A 63 -7.34 -4.47 12.56
N PHE A 64 -6.92 -4.23 13.80
CA PHE A 64 -5.59 -3.76 14.14
C PHE A 64 -4.50 -4.75 13.70
N ILE A 65 -4.66 -6.05 14.04
CA ILE A 65 -3.71 -7.10 13.65
C ILE A 65 -3.64 -7.22 12.13
N SER A 66 -4.78 -7.18 11.43
CA SER A 66 -4.84 -7.20 9.96
C SER A 66 -4.06 -6.03 9.35
N ILE A 67 -4.37 -4.79 9.77
CA ILE A 67 -3.71 -3.58 9.26
C ILE A 67 -2.21 -3.62 9.55
N LEU A 68 -1.81 -3.95 10.77
CA LEU A 68 -0.39 -4.01 11.14
C LEU A 68 0.36 -5.08 10.32
N SER A 69 -0.26 -6.25 10.10
CA SER A 69 0.33 -7.30 9.27
C SER A 69 0.54 -6.82 7.83
N MET A 70 -0.45 -6.14 7.22
CA MET A 70 -0.34 -5.58 5.87
C MET A 70 0.80 -4.56 5.77
N GLU A 71 0.92 -3.67 6.76
CA GLU A 71 1.97 -2.67 6.83
C GLU A 71 3.37 -3.29 6.94
N LEU A 72 3.52 -4.40 7.68
CA LEU A 72 4.79 -5.12 7.81
C LEU A 72 5.10 -5.99 6.59
N ILE A 73 4.09 -6.52 5.88
CA ILE A 73 4.23 -7.21 4.59
C ILE A 73 4.95 -6.30 3.60
N PHE A 74 4.58 -5.02 3.51
CA PHE A 74 5.24 -4.06 2.62
C PHE A 74 6.73 -3.89 2.89
N VAL A 75 7.18 -3.97 4.15
CA VAL A 75 8.60 -3.91 4.50
C VAL A 75 9.37 -5.09 3.89
N SER A 76 8.86 -6.31 4.11
CA SER A 76 9.48 -7.55 3.61
C SER A 76 9.40 -7.64 2.08
N TYR A 77 8.23 -7.34 1.49
CA TYR A 77 8.00 -7.35 0.05
C TYR A 77 8.91 -6.38 -0.71
N ASN A 78 9.05 -5.13 -0.25
CA ASN A 78 9.89 -4.16 -0.92
C ASN A 78 11.37 -4.57 -0.95
N SER A 79 11.84 -5.34 0.03
CA SER A 79 13.22 -5.84 0.06
C SER A 79 13.53 -6.89 -1.01
N LEU A 80 12.50 -7.50 -1.62
CA LEU A 80 12.66 -8.52 -2.65
C LEU A 80 12.90 -7.94 -4.05
N LEU A 81 12.70 -6.63 -4.27
CA LEU A 81 12.87 -6.02 -5.61
C LEU A 81 14.25 -6.28 -6.20
N LYS A 82 15.31 -6.18 -5.38
CA LYS A 82 16.70 -6.47 -5.83
C LYS A 82 16.90 -7.92 -6.30
N LYS A 83 16.03 -8.85 -5.87
CA LYS A 83 16.13 -10.27 -6.23
C LYS A 83 15.40 -10.62 -7.52
N VAL A 84 14.29 -9.91 -7.80
CA VAL A 84 13.39 -10.21 -8.92
C VAL A 84 13.65 -9.36 -10.15
N SER A 85 14.62 -8.44 -10.10
CA SER A 85 14.91 -7.54 -11.22
C SER A 85 16.38 -7.19 -11.30
N ASP A 86 16.86 -6.96 -12.52
CA ASP A 86 18.20 -6.45 -12.79
C ASP A 86 18.26 -4.94 -12.56
N LYS A 87 19.48 -4.40 -12.41
CA LYS A 87 19.68 -2.96 -12.13
C LYS A 87 19.09 -2.05 -13.22
N ASN A 88 19.01 -2.52 -14.44
CA ASN A 88 18.51 -1.76 -15.61
C ASN A 88 16.97 -1.74 -15.67
N ASP A 89 16.30 -2.72 -15.04
CA ASP A 89 14.85 -2.91 -15.12
C ASP A 89 14.13 -2.63 -13.78
N TYR A 90 14.83 -2.04 -12.79
CA TYR A 90 14.22 -1.72 -11.50
C TYR A 90 12.96 -0.85 -11.63
N GLY A 91 12.98 0.12 -12.54
CA GLY A 91 11.85 1.01 -12.80
C GLY A 91 10.67 0.25 -13.36
N LYS A 92 10.88 -0.49 -14.44
CA LYS A 92 9.86 -1.29 -15.11
C LYS A 92 9.21 -2.31 -14.17
N ILE A 93 10.01 -3.09 -13.45
CA ILE A 93 9.48 -4.11 -12.52
C ILE A 93 8.76 -3.45 -11.34
N SER A 94 9.28 -2.34 -10.80
CA SER A 94 8.60 -1.60 -9.74
C SER A 94 7.27 -1.01 -10.21
N GLY A 95 7.25 -0.40 -11.40
CA GLY A 95 6.05 0.17 -12.00
C GLY A 95 4.98 -0.88 -12.28
N LEU A 96 5.36 -2.01 -12.88
CA LEU A 96 4.46 -3.15 -13.10
C LEU A 96 3.90 -3.70 -11.79
N SER A 97 4.72 -3.82 -10.74
CA SER A 97 4.28 -4.31 -9.43
C SER A 97 3.22 -3.40 -8.81
N TRP A 98 3.42 -2.07 -8.87
CA TRP A 98 2.46 -1.10 -8.37
C TRP A 98 1.19 -1.08 -9.23
N CYS A 99 1.32 -1.11 -10.56
CA CYS A 99 0.19 -1.22 -11.49
C CYS A 99 -0.66 -2.45 -11.19
N SER A 100 -0.03 -3.63 -11.06
CA SER A 100 -0.73 -4.87 -10.70
C SER A 100 -1.42 -4.77 -9.34
N GLY A 101 -0.80 -4.09 -8.36
CA GLY A 101 -1.40 -3.84 -7.06
C GLY A 101 -2.69 -3.01 -7.15
N TYR A 102 -2.67 -1.92 -7.92
CA TYR A 102 -3.86 -1.11 -8.17
C TYR A 102 -4.96 -1.89 -8.90
N ILE A 103 -4.61 -2.62 -9.97
CA ILE A 103 -5.56 -3.46 -10.71
C ILE A 103 -6.15 -4.53 -9.79
N GLY A 104 -5.31 -5.21 -8.99
CA GLY A 104 -5.77 -6.22 -8.04
C GLY A 104 -6.71 -5.65 -6.99
N GLY A 105 -6.44 -4.45 -6.47
CA GLY A 105 -7.30 -3.75 -5.52
C GLY A 105 -8.66 -3.38 -6.12
N ILE A 106 -8.66 -2.83 -7.34
CA ILE A 106 -9.91 -2.51 -8.08
C ILE A 106 -10.71 -3.77 -8.34
N SER A 107 -10.06 -4.84 -8.82
CA SER A 107 -10.72 -6.12 -9.11
C SER A 107 -11.37 -6.70 -7.85
N ALA A 108 -10.66 -6.71 -6.73
CA ALA A 108 -11.20 -7.18 -5.46
C ALA A 108 -12.40 -6.32 -5.01
N LEU A 109 -12.30 -4.99 -5.14
CA LEU A 109 -13.40 -4.08 -4.80
C LEU A 109 -14.63 -4.33 -5.68
N ILE A 110 -14.46 -4.43 -6.99
CA ILE A 110 -15.57 -4.71 -7.92
C ILE A 110 -16.23 -6.06 -7.61
N ILE A 111 -15.43 -7.09 -7.35
CA ILE A 111 -15.96 -8.41 -6.98
C ILE A 111 -16.75 -8.33 -5.67
N CYS A 112 -16.23 -7.64 -4.65
CA CYS A 112 -16.96 -7.43 -3.39
C CYS A 112 -18.29 -6.71 -3.62
N LEU A 113 -18.30 -5.66 -4.45
CA LEU A 113 -19.52 -4.90 -4.76
C LEU A 113 -20.55 -5.75 -5.49
N VAL A 114 -20.12 -6.48 -6.54
CA VAL A 114 -21.02 -7.25 -7.39
C VAL A 114 -21.53 -8.52 -6.72
N LEU A 115 -20.70 -9.21 -5.90
CA LEU A 115 -21.10 -10.48 -5.29
C LEU A 115 -21.74 -10.33 -3.92
N PHE A 116 -21.36 -9.29 -3.13
CA PHE A 116 -21.78 -9.21 -1.73
C PHE A 116 -22.56 -7.94 -1.38
N ILE A 117 -22.26 -6.79 -1.98
CA ILE A 117 -22.89 -5.53 -1.57
C ILE A 117 -24.19 -5.25 -2.34
N PHE A 118 -24.15 -5.32 -3.67
CA PHE A 118 -25.31 -4.97 -4.51
C PHE A 118 -26.44 -6.02 -4.54
N PRO A 119 -26.18 -7.34 -4.58
CA PRO A 119 -27.25 -8.33 -4.70
C PRO A 119 -28.19 -8.25 -3.49
N THR A 120 -29.47 -8.49 -3.71
CA THR A 120 -30.47 -8.64 -2.65
C THR A 120 -30.28 -9.94 -1.87
N GLU A 121 -29.90 -11.00 -2.56
CA GLU A 121 -29.58 -12.30 -1.98
C GLU A 121 -28.08 -12.58 -2.15
N LEU A 122 -27.44 -12.96 -1.06
CA LEU A 122 -26.01 -13.26 -1.06
C LEU A 122 -25.75 -14.71 -1.49
N PRO A 123 -24.57 -14.98 -2.10
CA PRO A 123 -24.12 -16.35 -2.35
C PRO A 123 -24.16 -17.19 -1.06
N PHE A 124 -24.39 -18.50 -1.21
CA PHE A 124 -24.44 -19.46 -0.08
C PHE A 124 -25.56 -19.19 0.94
N ASN A 125 -26.64 -18.50 0.56
CA ASN A 125 -27.77 -18.16 1.44
C ASN A 125 -27.36 -17.38 2.71
N ILE A 126 -26.30 -16.60 2.63
CA ILE A 126 -25.85 -15.74 3.74
C ILE A 126 -26.86 -14.60 3.89
N SER A 127 -27.40 -14.40 5.09
CA SER A 127 -28.26 -13.24 5.35
C SER A 127 -27.45 -11.96 5.40
N LYS A 128 -27.98 -10.88 4.83
CA LYS A 128 -27.46 -9.51 4.99
C LYS A 128 -27.66 -8.96 6.39
N ASP A 129 -28.53 -9.59 7.16
CA ASP A 129 -28.73 -9.22 8.56
C ASP A 129 -27.41 -9.22 9.31
N GLN A 130 -27.26 -8.27 10.19
CA GLN A 130 -26.04 -8.12 10.98
C GLN A 130 -24.75 -7.94 10.16
N GLY A 131 -24.84 -7.33 8.95
CA GLY A 131 -23.70 -6.98 8.11
C GLY A 131 -23.05 -8.18 7.42
N GLY A 132 -23.83 -9.22 7.08
CA GLY A 132 -23.33 -10.41 6.39
C GLY A 132 -22.65 -10.11 5.05
N ASP A 133 -23.09 -9.08 4.34
CA ASP A 133 -22.52 -8.58 3.12
C ASP A 133 -21.07 -8.08 3.31
N VAL A 134 -20.87 -7.16 4.23
CA VAL A 134 -19.52 -6.61 4.55
C VAL A 134 -18.61 -7.69 5.13
N ARG A 135 -19.15 -8.57 6.00
CA ARG A 135 -18.39 -9.68 6.58
C ARG A 135 -17.92 -10.69 5.54
N SER A 136 -18.76 -10.97 4.52
CA SER A 136 -18.37 -11.80 3.36
C SER A 136 -17.21 -11.19 2.59
N CYS A 137 -17.18 -9.86 2.42
CA CYS A 137 -16.04 -9.18 1.80
C CYS A 137 -14.74 -9.42 2.57
N MET A 138 -14.77 -9.47 3.92
CA MET A 138 -13.57 -9.73 4.71
C MET A 138 -12.99 -11.12 4.45
N VAL A 139 -13.84 -12.14 4.38
CA VAL A 139 -13.43 -13.51 4.03
C VAL A 139 -12.88 -13.56 2.61
N PHE A 140 -13.58 -12.96 1.65
CA PHE A 140 -13.12 -12.91 0.26
C PHE A 140 -11.75 -12.23 0.14
N ILE A 141 -11.55 -11.05 0.76
CA ILE A 141 -10.27 -10.31 0.72
C ILE A 141 -9.15 -11.12 1.37
N SER A 142 -9.44 -11.88 2.43
CA SER A 142 -8.44 -12.73 3.06
C SER A 142 -7.98 -13.86 2.15
N ILE A 143 -8.91 -14.52 1.43
CA ILE A 143 -8.60 -15.54 0.41
C ILE A 143 -7.82 -14.90 -0.75
N TRP A 144 -8.24 -13.71 -1.22
CA TRP A 144 -7.54 -12.94 -2.23
C TRP A 144 -6.07 -12.71 -1.88
N LEU A 145 -5.81 -12.31 -0.63
CA LEU A 145 -4.45 -12.13 -0.12
C LEU A 145 -3.61 -13.40 -0.25
N ILE A 146 -4.12 -14.55 0.19
CA ILE A 146 -3.40 -15.84 0.10
C ILE A 146 -3.15 -16.20 -1.36
N VAL A 147 -4.18 -16.21 -2.20
CA VAL A 147 -4.08 -16.66 -3.60
C VAL A 147 -3.04 -15.84 -4.36
N PHE A 148 -3.09 -14.51 -4.26
CA PHE A 148 -2.16 -13.64 -4.99
C PHE A 148 -0.79 -13.50 -4.34
N SER A 149 -0.60 -13.98 -3.10
CA SER A 149 0.73 -14.09 -2.50
C SER A 149 1.44 -15.41 -2.84
N LEU A 150 0.72 -16.46 -3.27
CA LEU A 150 1.29 -17.76 -3.59
C LEU A 150 2.49 -17.70 -4.56
N PRO A 151 2.45 -16.93 -5.67
CA PRO A 151 3.58 -16.91 -6.60
C PRO A 151 4.91 -16.51 -5.94
N ILE A 152 4.88 -15.62 -4.95
CA ILE A 152 6.09 -15.22 -4.22
C ILE A 152 6.69 -16.42 -3.50
N PHE A 153 5.85 -17.25 -2.89
CA PHE A 153 6.29 -18.42 -2.13
C PHE A 153 6.68 -19.62 -3.00
N LEU A 154 6.14 -19.71 -4.20
CA LEU A 154 6.44 -20.78 -5.15
C LEU A 154 7.71 -20.49 -5.98
N TYR A 155 7.86 -19.27 -6.48
CA TYR A 155 8.87 -18.95 -7.50
C TYR A 155 10.06 -18.13 -6.99
N ILE A 156 9.95 -17.42 -5.85
CA ILE A 156 11.07 -16.64 -5.34
C ILE A 156 11.84 -17.48 -4.32
N GLU A 157 13.15 -17.66 -4.55
CA GLU A 157 14.01 -18.29 -3.59
C GLU A 157 14.28 -17.40 -2.36
N GLU A 158 14.57 -18.02 -1.22
CA GLU A 158 14.99 -17.30 -0.02
C GLU A 158 16.29 -16.51 -0.31
N PRO A 159 16.35 -15.22 -0.01
CA PRO A 159 17.57 -14.44 -0.16
C PRO A 159 18.70 -15.01 0.71
N LYS A 160 19.92 -15.01 0.17
CA LYS A 160 21.09 -15.51 0.90
C LYS A 160 21.27 -14.78 2.24
N ARG A 161 21.67 -15.52 3.26
CA ARG A 161 21.94 -14.99 4.61
C ARG A 161 23.09 -13.98 4.57
N ASN A 162 22.87 -12.79 5.13
CA ASN A 162 23.97 -11.87 5.42
C ASN A 162 24.69 -12.35 6.69
N MET A 163 25.92 -12.80 6.56
CA MET A 163 26.77 -13.32 7.65
C MET A 163 27.29 -12.18 8.57
N THR A 164 26.45 -11.28 9.01
CA THR A 164 26.85 -10.28 10.01
C THR A 164 26.66 -10.85 11.42
N GLN A 165 27.78 -10.96 12.16
CA GLN A 165 27.80 -11.44 13.56
C GLN A 165 27.20 -10.44 14.56
N LYS A 166 26.81 -9.24 14.11
CA LYS A 166 26.37 -8.13 14.99
C LYS A 166 24.96 -8.36 15.54
N ASN A 167 24.75 -7.90 16.77
CA ASN A 167 23.41 -7.87 17.39
C ASN A 167 22.45 -7.02 16.55
N THR A 168 21.16 -7.42 16.50
CA THR A 168 20.11 -6.72 15.75
C THR A 168 20.06 -5.22 16.06
N PHE A 169 20.19 -4.85 17.33
CA PHE A 169 20.20 -3.46 17.78
C PHE A 169 21.41 -2.67 17.25
N ASN A 170 22.60 -3.24 17.29
CA ASN A 170 23.80 -2.64 16.72
C ASN A 170 23.72 -2.47 15.21
N TYR A 171 23.09 -3.42 14.51
CA TYR A 171 22.83 -3.33 13.07
C TYR A 171 21.91 -2.15 12.75
N LEU A 172 20.85 -1.93 13.55
CA LEU A 172 19.96 -0.79 13.39
C LEU A 172 20.65 0.55 13.65
N ILE A 173 21.47 0.63 14.71
CA ILE A 173 22.25 1.84 15.01
C ILE A 173 23.21 2.16 13.86
N GLU A 174 23.87 1.17 13.29
CA GLU A 174 24.75 1.37 12.14
C GLU A 174 23.96 1.83 10.90
N GLY A 175 22.81 1.22 10.63
CA GLY A 175 21.91 1.67 9.55
C GLY A 175 21.52 3.15 9.74
N PHE A 176 21.16 3.55 10.94
CA PHE A 176 20.85 4.93 11.25
C PHE A 176 22.06 5.86 11.08
N LYS A 177 23.25 5.44 11.54
CA LYS A 177 24.51 6.17 11.32
C LYS A 177 24.84 6.33 9.84
N ILE A 178 24.58 5.30 9.00
CA ILE A 178 24.79 5.37 7.56
C ILE A 178 23.86 6.44 6.95
N ILE A 179 22.57 6.45 7.33
CA ILE A 179 21.60 7.42 6.85
C ILE A 179 22.02 8.84 7.24
N THR A 180 22.37 9.08 8.51
CA THR A 180 22.72 10.42 9.01
C THR A 180 24.05 10.94 8.47
N LYS A 181 25.03 10.06 8.24
CA LYS A 181 26.32 10.43 7.63
C LYS A 181 26.21 10.70 6.13
N ASN A 182 25.27 10.06 5.43
CA ASN A 182 25.07 10.24 4.00
C ASN A 182 24.03 11.34 3.74
N LYS A 183 24.48 12.56 3.42
CA LYS A 183 23.60 13.72 3.16
C LYS A 183 22.57 13.45 2.06
N ARG A 184 22.84 12.59 1.06
CA ARG A 184 21.88 12.24 -0.01
C ARG A 184 20.76 11.36 0.54
N LEU A 185 21.12 10.34 1.31
CA LEU A 185 20.15 9.47 1.98
C LEU A 185 19.28 10.26 2.97
N LEU A 186 19.89 11.09 3.80
CA LEU A 186 19.16 11.91 4.77
C LEU A 186 18.15 12.84 4.08
N ARG A 187 18.57 13.56 3.04
CA ARG A 187 17.66 14.43 2.25
C ARG A 187 16.51 13.63 1.61
N TYR A 188 16.82 12.45 1.09
CA TYR A 188 15.78 11.58 0.52
C TYR A 188 14.75 11.16 1.59
N PHE A 189 15.19 10.71 2.77
CA PHE A 189 14.27 10.29 3.83
C PHE A 189 13.43 11.45 4.37
N ILE A 190 14.02 12.64 4.53
CA ILE A 190 13.27 13.84 4.93
C ILE A 190 12.23 14.19 3.86
N ALA A 191 12.61 14.26 2.58
CA ALA A 191 11.67 14.54 1.51
C ALA A 191 10.56 13.49 1.45
N ARG A 192 10.93 12.20 1.58
CA ARG A 192 9.98 11.09 1.58
C ARG A 192 8.97 11.20 2.72
N LEU A 193 9.39 11.61 3.91
CA LEU A 193 8.50 11.82 5.04
C LEU A 193 7.38 12.79 4.66
N PHE A 194 7.72 13.97 4.12
CA PHE A 194 6.73 14.99 3.76
C PHE A 194 5.79 14.55 2.64
N TYR A 195 6.31 14.05 1.52
CA TYR A 195 5.41 13.69 0.42
C TYR A 195 4.62 12.41 0.68
N PHE A 196 5.14 11.49 1.49
CA PHE A 196 4.39 10.29 1.87
C PHE A 196 3.25 10.62 2.82
N ASP A 197 3.46 11.53 3.77
CA ASP A 197 2.43 12.04 4.65
C ASP A 197 1.32 12.76 3.86
N ALA A 198 1.71 13.57 2.86
CA ALA A 198 0.75 14.19 1.94
C ALA A 198 -0.08 13.15 1.18
N LEU A 199 0.52 12.04 0.70
CA LEU A 199 -0.21 10.96 0.03
C LEU A 199 -1.21 10.28 0.98
N VAL A 200 -0.80 9.97 2.21
CA VAL A 200 -1.69 9.39 3.22
C VAL A 200 -2.88 10.32 3.49
N THR A 201 -2.63 11.62 3.57
CA THR A 201 -3.67 12.64 3.76
C THR A 201 -4.64 12.67 2.57
N ILE A 202 -4.14 12.66 1.33
CA ILE A 202 -4.97 12.63 0.12
C ILE A 202 -5.89 11.40 0.12
N PHE A 203 -5.36 10.21 0.43
CA PHE A 203 -6.15 8.99 0.49
C PHE A 203 -7.16 8.99 1.65
N ALA A 204 -6.80 9.53 2.81
CA ALA A 204 -7.68 9.57 3.97
C ALA A 204 -8.83 10.58 3.82
N PHE A 205 -8.55 11.74 3.23
CA PHE A 205 -9.50 12.86 3.18
C PHE A 205 -10.11 13.11 1.81
N GLY A 206 -9.58 12.52 0.73
CA GLY A 206 -10.07 12.77 -0.64
C GLY A 206 -11.55 12.46 -0.83
N GLY A 207 -12.03 11.32 -0.31
CA GLY A 207 -13.45 10.97 -0.35
C GLY A 207 -14.32 11.88 0.51
N ILE A 208 -13.81 12.30 1.68
CA ILE A 208 -14.51 13.25 2.57
C ILE A 208 -14.62 14.63 1.88
N TYR A 209 -13.56 15.08 1.24
CA TYR A 209 -13.54 16.34 0.50
C TYR A 209 -14.54 16.30 -0.67
N ALA A 210 -14.54 15.23 -1.48
CA ALA A 210 -15.49 15.03 -2.56
C ALA A 210 -16.96 15.07 -2.05
N SER A 211 -17.24 14.41 -0.93
CA SER A 211 -18.56 14.40 -0.32
C SER A 211 -18.98 15.77 0.23
N LYS A 212 -18.10 16.45 0.96
CA LYS A 212 -18.46 17.68 1.69
C LYS A 212 -18.45 18.92 0.80
N VAL A 213 -17.54 19.00 -0.17
CA VAL A 213 -17.38 20.20 -1.02
C VAL A 213 -18.18 20.06 -2.32
N PHE A 214 -18.18 18.87 -2.93
CA PHE A 214 -18.85 18.65 -4.22
C PHE A 214 -20.17 17.86 -4.09
N ASN A 215 -20.62 17.58 -2.86
CA ASN A 215 -21.87 16.83 -2.60
C ASN A 215 -21.93 15.48 -3.34
N PHE A 216 -20.83 14.74 -3.35
CA PHE A 216 -20.80 13.41 -3.96
C PHE A 216 -21.64 12.43 -3.13
N SER A 217 -22.48 11.67 -3.82
CA SER A 217 -23.17 10.52 -3.25
C SER A 217 -22.19 9.39 -2.91
N GLN A 218 -22.61 8.41 -2.12
CA GLN A 218 -21.79 7.25 -1.81
C GLN A 218 -21.34 6.49 -3.08
N THR A 219 -22.21 6.39 -4.08
CA THR A 219 -21.90 5.77 -5.37
C THR A 219 -20.84 6.57 -6.15
N GLU A 220 -20.94 7.90 -6.17
CA GLU A 220 -19.94 8.76 -6.81
C GLU A 220 -18.58 8.66 -6.11
N ILE A 221 -18.55 8.51 -4.77
CA ILE A 221 -17.29 8.30 -4.03
C ILE A 221 -16.65 6.95 -4.42
N LEU A 222 -17.43 5.89 -4.63
CA LEU A 222 -16.91 4.62 -5.12
C LEU A 222 -16.33 4.74 -6.53
N TYR A 223 -17.02 5.43 -7.44
CA TYR A 223 -16.48 5.70 -8.78
C TYR A 223 -15.22 6.55 -8.74
N PHE A 224 -15.17 7.53 -7.84
CA PHE A 224 -13.99 8.35 -7.59
C PHE A 224 -12.80 7.50 -7.12
N ALA A 225 -13.02 6.58 -6.18
CA ALA A 225 -11.97 5.67 -5.72
C ALA A 225 -11.47 4.76 -6.85
N ILE A 226 -12.36 4.23 -7.68
CA ILE A 226 -12.00 3.42 -8.85
C ILE A 226 -11.19 4.25 -9.85
N LEU A 227 -11.65 5.46 -10.17
CA LEU A 227 -10.97 6.36 -11.11
C LEU A 227 -9.53 6.68 -10.69
N ILE A 228 -9.34 7.07 -9.42
CA ILE A 228 -8.00 7.38 -8.89
C ILE A 228 -7.09 6.14 -8.98
N ASN A 229 -7.59 4.96 -8.64
CA ASN A 229 -6.80 3.75 -8.70
C ASN A 229 -6.44 3.35 -10.14
N ILE A 230 -7.37 3.47 -11.12
CA ILE A 230 -7.07 3.25 -12.54
C ILE A 230 -6.00 4.24 -13.02
N SER A 231 -6.17 5.51 -12.70
CA SER A 231 -5.23 6.56 -13.07
C SER A 231 -3.84 6.31 -12.46
N ALA A 232 -3.78 5.91 -11.18
CA ALA A 232 -2.54 5.57 -10.50
C ALA A 232 -1.88 4.30 -11.09
N ALA A 233 -2.67 3.31 -11.53
CA ALA A 233 -2.15 2.14 -12.22
C ALA A 233 -1.46 2.52 -13.54
N LEU A 234 -2.12 3.34 -14.36
CA LEU A 234 -1.56 3.86 -15.61
C LEU A 234 -0.29 4.67 -15.35
N GLY A 235 -0.34 5.56 -14.37
CA GLY A 235 0.80 6.36 -13.96
C GLY A 235 1.98 5.51 -13.48
N ALA A 236 1.74 4.49 -12.65
CA ALA A 236 2.77 3.58 -12.16
C ALA A 236 3.43 2.78 -13.31
N PHE A 237 2.63 2.29 -14.24
CA PHE A 237 3.12 1.57 -15.41
C PHE A 237 4.04 2.43 -16.28
N LEU A 238 3.56 3.62 -16.67
CA LEU A 238 4.35 4.56 -17.49
C LEU A 238 5.53 5.11 -16.70
N GLY A 239 5.36 5.44 -15.43
CA GLY A 239 6.42 5.92 -14.55
C GLY A 239 7.56 4.92 -14.42
N GLY A 240 7.26 3.62 -14.33
CA GLY A 240 8.27 2.58 -14.32
C GLY A 240 9.15 2.57 -15.57
N TYR A 241 8.54 2.75 -16.74
CA TYR A 241 9.27 2.87 -18.00
C TYR A 241 10.16 4.15 -18.05
N PHE A 242 9.63 5.26 -17.55
CA PHE A 242 10.41 6.50 -17.49
C PHE A 242 11.50 6.47 -16.42
N ASP A 243 11.35 5.70 -15.34
CA ASP A 243 12.40 5.50 -14.33
C ASP A 243 13.69 4.94 -14.92
N ASP A 244 13.57 3.98 -15.82
CA ASP A 244 14.74 3.35 -16.44
C ASP A 244 15.39 4.25 -17.49
N LYS A 245 14.61 5.14 -18.13
CA LYS A 245 15.12 6.09 -19.14
C LYS A 245 15.65 7.41 -18.55
N LEU A 246 14.87 8.05 -17.67
CA LEU A 246 15.16 9.38 -17.15
C LEU A 246 15.82 9.35 -15.78
N GLY A 247 15.73 8.21 -15.10
CA GLY A 247 16.12 8.00 -13.71
C GLY A 247 15.01 8.37 -12.71
N PRO A 248 14.92 7.61 -11.60
CA PRO A 248 13.81 7.73 -10.64
C PRO A 248 13.73 9.10 -9.96
N PHE A 249 14.84 9.80 -9.79
CA PHE A 249 14.85 11.13 -9.19
C PHE A 249 14.09 12.17 -10.02
N LYS A 250 14.21 12.12 -11.36
CA LYS A 250 13.46 13.02 -12.25
C LYS A 250 11.97 12.68 -12.24
N VAL A 251 11.64 11.39 -12.30
CA VAL A 251 10.24 10.93 -12.26
C VAL A 251 9.57 11.35 -10.95
N ILE A 252 10.23 11.20 -9.80
CA ILE A 252 9.72 11.67 -8.52
C ILE A 252 9.45 13.19 -8.54
N LYS A 253 10.37 13.98 -9.07
CA LYS A 253 10.17 15.44 -9.17
C LYS A 253 8.96 15.80 -10.04
N ILE A 254 8.83 15.19 -11.22
CA ILE A 254 7.70 15.41 -12.12
C ILE A 254 6.39 15.00 -11.40
N SER A 255 6.39 13.87 -10.72
CA SER A 255 5.21 13.37 -10.00
C SER A 255 4.79 14.31 -8.87
N ILE A 256 5.74 14.77 -8.05
CA ILE A 256 5.43 15.72 -6.97
C ILE A 256 4.88 17.03 -7.56
N SER A 257 5.51 17.57 -8.62
CA SER A 257 5.02 18.78 -9.28
C SER A 257 3.60 18.59 -9.84
N GLY A 258 3.33 17.42 -10.46
CA GLY A 258 2.01 17.08 -10.97
C GLY A 258 0.94 16.96 -9.86
N ILE A 259 1.28 16.35 -8.72
CA ILE A 259 0.40 16.25 -7.55
C ILE A 259 0.08 17.65 -6.99
N ILE A 260 1.11 18.50 -6.84
CA ILE A 260 0.92 19.87 -6.35
C ILE A 260 0.01 20.65 -7.30
N PHE A 261 0.29 20.60 -8.60
CA PHE A 261 -0.50 21.29 -9.62
C PHE A 261 -1.97 20.81 -9.62
N SER A 262 -2.19 19.48 -9.66
CA SER A 262 -3.53 18.90 -9.62
C SER A 262 -4.25 19.22 -8.30
N GLY A 263 -3.53 19.21 -7.18
CA GLY A 263 -4.08 19.57 -5.87
C GLY A 263 -4.50 21.03 -5.80
N ILE A 264 -3.71 21.97 -6.34
CA ILE A 264 -4.08 23.40 -6.42
C ILE A 264 -5.34 23.56 -7.28
N ILE A 265 -5.39 22.90 -8.44
CA ILE A 265 -6.58 22.92 -9.29
C ILE A 265 -7.81 22.46 -8.50
N LEU A 266 -7.71 21.31 -7.80
CA LEU A 266 -8.81 20.76 -6.99
C LEU A 266 -9.34 21.73 -5.92
N LEU A 267 -8.47 22.58 -5.38
CA LEU A 267 -8.86 23.60 -4.39
C LEU A 267 -9.53 24.84 -5.01
N LEU A 268 -9.26 25.12 -6.28
CA LEU A 268 -9.76 26.32 -6.97
C LEU A 268 -11.05 26.10 -7.76
N ILE A 269 -11.38 24.86 -8.10
CA ILE A 269 -12.55 24.51 -8.90
C ILE A 269 -13.79 24.30 -8.03
N ASN A 270 -14.96 24.63 -8.61
CA ASN A 270 -16.27 24.41 -7.98
C ASN A 270 -17.15 23.44 -8.81
N GLU A 271 -16.72 23.04 -9.99
CA GLU A 271 -17.49 22.20 -10.91
C GLU A 271 -17.13 20.72 -10.76
N LYS A 272 -18.14 19.85 -10.68
CA LYS A 272 -17.96 18.39 -10.57
C LYS A 272 -17.17 17.79 -11.74
N ASN A 273 -17.40 18.24 -12.97
CA ASN A 273 -16.72 17.70 -14.14
C ASN A 273 -15.22 17.99 -14.12
N LEU A 274 -14.85 19.20 -13.73
CA LEU A 274 -13.44 19.58 -13.57
C LEU A 274 -12.79 18.83 -12.39
N PHE A 275 -13.55 18.55 -11.32
CA PHE A 275 -13.09 17.74 -10.21
C PHE A 275 -12.68 16.34 -10.65
N TRP A 276 -13.47 15.67 -11.51
CA TRP A 276 -13.13 14.35 -12.04
C TRP A 276 -11.82 14.38 -12.85
N LEU A 277 -11.63 15.39 -13.69
CA LEU A 277 -10.43 15.53 -14.52
C LEU A 277 -9.17 15.82 -13.68
N ALA A 278 -9.28 16.74 -12.73
CA ALA A 278 -8.17 17.08 -11.84
C ALA A 278 -7.81 15.90 -10.91
N SER A 279 -8.81 15.14 -10.45
CA SER A 279 -8.60 13.94 -9.65
C SER A 279 -7.93 12.82 -10.45
N PHE A 280 -8.30 12.65 -11.73
CA PHE A 280 -7.61 11.72 -12.63
C PHE A 280 -6.13 12.09 -12.78
N SER A 281 -5.84 13.38 -13.02
CA SER A 281 -4.48 13.89 -13.09
C SER A 281 -3.70 13.64 -11.79
N LEU A 282 -4.32 13.91 -10.63
CA LEU A 282 -3.71 13.69 -9.32
C LEU A 282 -3.39 12.20 -9.11
N GLY A 283 -4.32 11.30 -9.38
CA GLY A 283 -4.11 9.85 -9.31
C GLY A 283 -2.96 9.39 -10.21
N PHE A 284 -2.89 9.91 -11.45
CA PHE A 284 -1.86 9.58 -12.41
C PHE A 284 -0.44 9.84 -11.89
N PHE A 285 -0.22 10.92 -11.14
CA PHE A 285 1.09 11.22 -10.57
C PHE A 285 1.37 10.50 -9.24
N ILE A 286 0.36 10.00 -8.54
CA ILE A 286 0.54 9.19 -7.32
C ILE A 286 1.25 7.87 -7.65
N GLY A 287 0.85 7.18 -8.71
CA GLY A 287 1.41 5.90 -9.11
C GLY A 287 2.93 5.91 -9.28
N PRO A 288 3.49 6.76 -10.17
CA PRO A 288 4.93 6.85 -10.36
C PRO A 288 5.66 7.37 -9.12
N LEU A 289 5.07 8.27 -8.32
CA LEU A 289 5.71 8.72 -7.10
C LEU A 289 6.00 7.54 -6.15
N GLN A 290 5.07 6.60 -6.01
CA GLN A 290 5.25 5.43 -5.15
C GLN A 290 6.24 4.42 -5.75
N SER A 291 6.12 4.09 -7.04
CA SER A 291 6.99 3.12 -7.70
C SER A 291 8.44 3.62 -7.78
N SER A 292 8.65 4.86 -8.20
CA SER A 292 9.97 5.48 -8.36
C SER A 292 10.68 5.72 -7.02
N SER A 293 9.92 6.00 -5.95
CA SER A 293 10.47 6.13 -4.61
C SER A 293 11.14 4.83 -4.13
N ARG A 294 10.54 3.67 -4.43
CA ARG A 294 11.13 2.36 -4.14
C ARG A 294 12.40 2.13 -4.96
N VAL A 295 12.37 2.47 -6.25
CA VAL A 295 13.53 2.34 -7.16
C VAL A 295 14.68 3.22 -6.70
N LEU A 296 14.40 4.49 -6.38
CA LEU A 296 15.43 5.43 -5.92
C LEU A 296 16.12 4.92 -4.64
N LEU A 297 15.33 4.45 -3.67
CA LEU A 297 15.88 3.88 -2.45
C LEU A 297 16.77 2.67 -2.74
N THR A 298 16.32 1.79 -3.63
CA THR A 298 17.06 0.59 -4.05
C THR A 298 18.41 0.94 -4.71
N LYS A 299 18.48 2.07 -5.45
CA LYS A 299 19.70 2.53 -6.12
C LYS A 299 20.65 3.32 -5.19
N ILE A 300 20.14 3.98 -4.14
CA ILE A 300 20.94 4.81 -3.23
C ILE A 300 21.55 4.00 -2.08
N ILE A 301 20.86 2.96 -1.63
CA ILE A 301 21.37 2.08 -0.56
C ILE A 301 22.46 1.18 -1.15
N PRO A 302 23.67 1.22 -0.56
CA PRO A 302 24.81 0.40 -0.99
C PRO A 302 24.55 -1.10 -0.87
#